data_c2de98dbaf6b61e9c29f61268e18eb40
#
_entry.id   c2de98dbaf6b61e9c29f61268e18eb40
#
_cell.length_a   1.000
_cell.length_b   1.000
_cell.length_c   1.000
_cell.angle_alpha   90.00
_cell.angle_beta   90.00
_cell.angle_gamma   90.00
#
_symmetry.space_group_name_H-M   'P 1'
#
loop_
_entity.id
_entity.type
_entity.pdbx_description
1 polymer ?
#
loop_
_entity_poly.entity_id
_entity_poly.type
_entity_poly.pdbx_seq_one_letter_code
_entity_poly.pdbx_strand_id
1 'polypeptide(L)'
;MTDKNNNIALLSAGIVLLLWSSVATAFKIALRHLSPFELLFLSVLFSFITLTLIMIFTGRFLKLKNVSRKNRNKLLLAGLLNPVIYYLLLFKAYDILPAQFAQAVNFTWPLVLAVFAMILKHEKFHVLRLLMLCVSFGGALVVVLGGNAVPGGISLTGVLIAFATTIFWVIYWLITKTVDEDPVISLWIPFTVGLVILSFAAIFFFRPESLSLSAWLSAGYVGLFEMSLTFLLWLNALRKTTSTALVSNFIYAVPFLSLIFIRFVLDESIRPTTLIGLFMIAGGIIGQLFIHKGHLTQLRQGSGGKAKNN
;
A
#
# COMPACT_ATOMS: atom_id res chain seq x y z
N MET A 1 16.22 22.80 -4.06
CA MET A 1 16.46 21.63 -3.21
C MET A 1 17.89 21.17 -3.46
N THR A 2 18.67 20.90 -2.42
CA THR A 2 20.08 20.54 -2.54
C THR A 2 20.23 19.07 -2.95
N ASP A 3 21.32 18.72 -3.64
CA ASP A 3 21.65 17.32 -4.02
C ASP A 3 21.62 16.38 -2.82
N LYS A 4 22.02 16.86 -1.64
CA LYS A 4 21.96 16.12 -0.38
C LYS A 4 20.53 15.66 -0.03
N ASN A 5 19.51 16.48 -0.24
CA ASN A 5 18.12 16.11 0.02
C ASN A 5 17.62 15.03 -0.93
N ASN A 6 18.03 15.09 -2.20
CA ASN A 6 17.66 14.10 -3.19
C ASN A 6 18.31 12.72 -2.89
N ASN A 7 19.57 12.70 -2.45
CA ASN A 7 20.24 11.47 -2.04
C ASN A 7 19.57 10.82 -0.82
N ILE A 8 19.14 11.63 0.17
CA ILE A 8 18.36 11.11 1.30
C ILE A 8 17.02 10.54 0.83
N ALA A 9 16.34 11.19 -0.12
CA ALA A 9 15.09 10.70 -0.66
C ALA A 9 15.27 9.34 -1.38
N LEU A 10 16.30 9.21 -2.21
CA LEU A 10 16.60 7.96 -2.93
C LEU A 10 16.99 6.83 -1.96
N LEU A 11 17.82 7.13 -0.95
CA LEU A 11 18.17 6.14 0.09
C LEU A 11 16.93 5.70 0.86
N SER A 12 16.08 6.63 1.28
CA SER A 12 14.81 6.32 1.95
C SER A 12 13.91 5.45 1.07
N ALA A 13 13.79 5.77 -0.22
CA ALA A 13 13.01 4.97 -1.18
C ALA A 13 13.57 3.56 -1.37
N GLY A 14 14.90 3.41 -1.40
CA GLY A 14 15.57 2.10 -1.46
C GLY A 14 15.29 1.24 -0.21
N ILE A 15 15.35 1.85 0.99
CA ILE A 15 15.01 1.16 2.24
C ILE A 15 13.53 0.74 2.23
N VAL A 16 12.64 1.63 1.83
CA VAL A 16 11.20 1.32 1.68
C VAL A 16 10.97 0.17 0.72
N LEU A 17 11.66 0.16 -0.43
CA LEU A 17 11.58 -0.91 -1.41
C LEU A 17 11.92 -2.27 -0.79
N LEU A 18 13.02 -2.36 -0.03
CA LEU A 18 13.43 -3.60 0.64
C LEU A 18 12.42 -4.02 1.73
N LEU A 19 11.98 -3.08 2.56
CA LEU A 19 11.01 -3.35 3.62
C LEU A 19 9.69 -3.84 3.03
N TRP A 20 9.10 -3.14 2.07
CA TRP A 20 7.84 -3.58 1.44
C TRP A 20 7.97 -4.88 0.65
N SER A 21 9.14 -5.17 0.12
CA SER A 21 9.38 -6.45 -0.58
C SER A 21 9.37 -7.65 0.37
N SER A 22 9.71 -7.47 1.65
CA SER A 22 9.69 -8.55 2.65
C SER A 22 8.32 -8.77 3.29
N VAL A 23 7.39 -7.82 3.13
CA VAL A 23 6.12 -7.76 3.88
C VAL A 23 5.21 -8.95 3.60
N ALA A 24 5.06 -9.36 2.34
CA ALA A 24 4.23 -10.51 1.99
C ALA A 24 4.69 -11.79 2.69
N THR A 25 6.01 -11.96 2.78
CA THR A 25 6.64 -13.07 3.50
C THR A 25 6.40 -12.96 5.00
N ALA A 26 6.55 -11.77 5.57
CA ALA A 26 6.29 -11.52 6.99
C ALA A 26 4.84 -11.81 7.38
N PHE A 27 3.87 -11.43 6.54
CA PHE A 27 2.46 -11.75 6.74
C PHE A 27 2.22 -13.26 6.78
N LYS A 28 2.79 -14.01 5.82
CA LYS A 28 2.63 -15.49 5.80
C LYS A 28 3.28 -16.16 7.00
N ILE A 29 4.42 -15.68 7.46
CA ILE A 29 5.06 -16.21 8.67
C ILE A 29 4.19 -15.91 9.89
N ALA A 30 3.70 -14.70 10.04
CA ALA A 30 2.85 -14.31 11.16
C ALA A 30 1.54 -15.10 11.20
N LEU A 31 0.91 -15.31 10.03
CA LEU A 31 -0.34 -16.07 9.88
C LEU A 31 -0.19 -17.58 10.13
N ARG A 32 1.04 -18.10 10.26
CA ARG A 32 1.26 -19.47 10.78
C ARG A 32 0.99 -19.60 12.28
N HIS A 33 1.03 -18.50 13.01
CA HIS A 33 0.94 -18.43 14.46
C HIS A 33 -0.26 -17.63 14.97
N LEU A 34 -0.83 -16.76 14.13
CA LEU A 34 -1.87 -15.81 14.48
C LEU A 34 -3.02 -15.89 13.47
N SER A 35 -4.25 -15.73 13.92
CA SER A 35 -5.37 -15.46 13.04
C SER A 35 -5.21 -14.07 12.40
N PRO A 36 -5.90 -13.79 11.27
CA PRO A 36 -5.88 -12.46 10.65
C PRO A 36 -6.23 -11.31 11.61
N PHE A 37 -7.18 -11.55 12.54
CA PHE A 37 -7.57 -10.55 13.53
C PHE A 37 -6.47 -10.33 14.58
N GLU A 38 -5.87 -11.38 15.11
CA GLU A 38 -4.80 -11.29 16.12
C GLU A 38 -3.56 -10.60 15.55
N LEU A 39 -3.19 -10.96 14.31
CA LEU A 39 -2.10 -10.29 13.60
C LEU A 39 -2.39 -8.79 13.45
N LEU A 40 -3.61 -8.43 13.04
CA LEU A 40 -4.00 -7.03 12.90
C LEU A 40 -3.92 -6.28 14.23
N PHE A 41 -4.55 -6.83 15.28
CA PHE A 41 -4.60 -6.18 16.59
C PHE A 41 -3.19 -5.94 17.16
N LEU A 42 -2.34 -6.96 17.16
CA LEU A 42 -0.98 -6.85 17.67
C LEU A 42 -0.12 -5.91 16.82
N SER A 43 -0.22 -5.99 15.49
CA SER A 43 0.56 -5.11 14.61
C SER A 43 0.14 -3.65 14.78
N VAL A 44 -1.16 -3.37 14.92
CA VAL A 44 -1.66 -2.01 15.20
C VAL A 44 -1.20 -1.52 16.57
N LEU A 45 -1.16 -2.39 17.58
CA LEU A 45 -0.62 -2.07 18.91
C LEU A 45 0.87 -1.68 18.83
N PHE A 46 1.70 -2.48 18.15
CA PHE A 46 3.11 -2.15 17.96
C PHE A 46 3.31 -0.88 17.15
N SER A 47 2.50 -0.67 16.11
CA SER A 47 2.53 0.56 15.32
C SER A 47 2.14 1.78 16.16
N PHE A 48 1.08 1.68 16.95
CA PHE A 48 0.66 2.75 17.86
C PHE A 48 1.74 3.09 18.88
N ILE A 49 2.37 2.09 19.51
CA ILE A 49 3.49 2.29 20.44
C ILE A 49 4.64 3.01 19.73
N THR A 50 5.04 2.53 18.55
CA THR A 50 6.13 3.13 17.76
C THR A 50 5.84 4.60 17.42
N LEU A 51 4.67 4.88 16.87
CA LEU A 51 4.27 6.23 16.51
C LEU A 51 4.15 7.14 17.75
N THR A 52 3.66 6.60 18.87
CA THR A 52 3.56 7.33 20.14
C THR A 52 4.94 7.70 20.69
N LEU A 53 5.90 6.77 20.66
CA LEU A 53 7.28 7.06 21.05
C LEU A 53 7.88 8.15 20.15
N ILE A 54 7.68 8.08 18.83
CA ILE A 54 8.11 9.12 17.89
C ILE A 54 7.44 10.46 18.23
N MET A 55 6.14 10.49 18.55
CA MET A 55 5.42 11.70 18.98
C MET A 55 6.02 12.31 20.24
N ILE A 56 6.37 11.48 21.24
CA ILE A 56 6.99 11.91 22.52
C ILE A 56 8.37 12.51 22.25
N PHE A 57 9.28 11.72 21.65
CA PHE A 57 10.67 12.15 21.46
C PHE A 57 10.84 13.36 20.52
N THR A 58 9.84 13.63 19.68
CA THR A 58 9.87 14.75 18.74
C THR A 58 8.99 15.93 19.15
N GLY A 59 8.36 15.87 20.34
CA GLY A 59 7.49 16.94 20.87
C GLY A 59 6.23 17.22 20.07
N ARG A 60 5.81 16.27 19.19
CA ARG A 60 4.68 16.46 18.26
C ARG A 60 3.31 16.44 18.92
N PHE A 61 3.19 15.94 20.15
CA PHE A 61 1.90 15.97 20.89
C PHE A 61 1.34 17.39 21.03
N LEU A 62 2.20 18.39 21.18
CA LEU A 62 1.78 19.80 21.27
C LEU A 62 1.09 20.30 20.00
N LYS A 63 1.41 19.69 18.84
CA LYS A 63 0.80 20.05 17.54
C LYS A 63 -0.60 19.47 17.35
N LEU A 64 -1.02 18.48 18.14
CA LEU A 64 -2.37 17.87 18.01
C LEU A 64 -3.49 18.88 18.17
N LYS A 65 -3.32 19.89 19.05
CA LYS A 65 -4.33 20.95 19.24
C LYS A 65 -4.51 21.84 18.01
N ASN A 66 -3.51 21.88 17.13
CA ASN A 66 -3.53 22.71 15.92
C ASN A 66 -4.17 21.97 14.72
N VAL A 67 -4.45 20.67 14.85
CA VAL A 67 -5.11 19.90 13.80
C VAL A 67 -6.53 20.40 13.60
N SER A 68 -6.83 20.90 12.40
CA SER A 68 -8.15 21.43 12.07
C SER A 68 -9.24 20.37 12.24
N ARG A 69 -10.47 20.79 12.63
CA ARG A 69 -11.62 19.88 12.77
C ARG A 69 -11.87 19.08 11.49
N LYS A 70 -11.73 19.72 10.33
CA LYS A 70 -11.88 19.09 9.01
C LYS A 70 -10.85 17.98 8.80
N ASN A 71 -9.57 18.24 9.05
CA ASN A 71 -8.49 17.26 8.89
C ASN A 71 -8.63 16.13 9.91
N ARG A 72 -8.97 16.46 11.16
CA ARG A 72 -9.23 15.46 12.20
C ARG A 72 -10.34 14.49 11.81
N ASN A 73 -11.48 14.98 11.31
CA ASN A 73 -12.57 14.11 10.86
C ASN A 73 -12.16 13.19 9.71
N LYS A 74 -11.35 13.69 8.76
CA LYS A 74 -10.78 12.86 7.69
C LYS A 74 -9.84 11.77 8.23
N LEU A 75 -8.99 12.10 9.20
CA LEU A 75 -8.07 11.15 9.83
C LEU A 75 -8.81 10.11 10.68
N LEU A 76 -9.91 10.47 11.35
CA LEU A 76 -10.78 9.53 12.06
C LEU A 76 -11.41 8.52 11.08
N LEU A 77 -11.95 9.00 9.96
CA LEU A 77 -12.47 8.12 8.89
C LEU A 77 -11.37 7.26 8.27
N ALA A 78 -10.19 7.84 8.04
CA ALA A 78 -9.03 7.12 7.54
C ALA A 78 -8.63 5.96 8.46
N GLY A 79 -8.76 6.10 9.79
CA GLY A 79 -8.47 5.04 10.76
C GLY A 79 -9.40 3.83 10.66
N LEU A 80 -10.67 4.03 10.29
CA LEU A 80 -11.57 2.92 10.00
C LEU A 80 -11.18 2.18 8.72
N LEU A 81 -10.77 2.93 7.67
CA LEU A 81 -10.38 2.34 6.38
C LEU A 81 -9.03 1.62 6.49
N ASN A 82 -8.04 2.28 7.08
CA ASN A 82 -6.69 1.79 7.34
C ASN A 82 -6.23 2.34 8.71
N PRO A 83 -5.96 1.48 9.71
CA PRO A 83 -5.61 0.07 9.56
C PRO A 83 -6.77 -0.95 9.61
N VAL A 84 -8.01 -0.60 10.01
CA VAL A 84 -8.99 -1.63 10.37
C VAL A 84 -9.44 -2.46 9.17
N ILE A 85 -10.19 -1.88 8.22
CA ILE A 85 -10.81 -2.64 7.12
C ILE A 85 -9.75 -3.19 6.16
N TYR A 86 -8.83 -2.33 5.73
CA TYR A 86 -7.81 -2.71 4.74
C TYR A 86 -6.97 -3.89 5.21
N TYR A 87 -6.33 -3.79 6.38
CA TYR A 87 -5.43 -4.86 6.85
C TYR A 87 -6.19 -6.11 7.31
N LEU A 88 -7.42 -5.99 7.83
CA LEU A 88 -8.22 -7.18 8.14
C LEU A 88 -8.49 -8.00 6.88
N LEU A 89 -8.91 -7.34 5.80
CA LEU A 89 -9.12 -7.99 4.51
C LEU A 89 -7.79 -8.49 3.91
N LEU A 90 -6.74 -7.70 4.00
CA LEU A 90 -5.42 -8.06 3.46
C LEU A 90 -4.88 -9.32 4.14
N PHE A 91 -4.87 -9.37 5.46
CA PHE A 91 -4.40 -10.53 6.19
C PHE A 91 -5.29 -11.76 5.94
N LYS A 92 -6.62 -11.56 5.80
CA LYS A 92 -7.51 -12.65 5.39
C LYS A 92 -7.21 -13.15 3.98
N ALA A 93 -6.87 -12.28 3.05
CA ALA A 93 -6.44 -12.69 1.71
C ALA A 93 -5.14 -13.51 1.76
N TYR A 94 -4.14 -13.06 2.54
CA TYR A 94 -2.89 -13.80 2.73
C TYR A 94 -3.05 -15.10 3.53
N ASP A 95 -4.04 -15.19 4.38
CA ASP A 95 -4.41 -16.45 5.08
C ASP A 95 -4.90 -17.51 4.08
N ILE A 96 -5.76 -17.11 3.15
CA ILE A 96 -6.43 -18.01 2.19
C ILE A 96 -5.56 -18.30 0.96
N LEU A 97 -4.81 -17.31 0.45
CA LEU A 97 -4.05 -17.41 -0.79
C LEU A 97 -2.56 -17.65 -0.54
N PRO A 98 -1.84 -18.32 -1.45
CA PRO A 98 -0.38 -18.24 -1.50
C PRO A 98 0.07 -16.78 -1.66
N ALA A 99 1.25 -16.45 -1.06
CA ALA A 99 1.74 -15.08 -0.97
C ALA A 99 1.86 -14.39 -2.34
N GLN A 100 2.38 -15.11 -3.35
CA GLN A 100 2.56 -14.58 -4.70
C GLN A 100 1.26 -14.11 -5.36
N PHE A 101 0.13 -14.79 -5.12
CA PHE A 101 -1.18 -14.43 -5.69
C PHE A 101 -1.82 -13.26 -4.92
N ALA A 102 -1.84 -13.34 -3.58
CA ALA A 102 -2.36 -12.26 -2.74
C ALA A 102 -1.66 -10.94 -3.05
N GLN A 103 -0.33 -10.97 -3.17
CA GLN A 103 0.47 -9.79 -3.49
C GLN A 103 0.20 -9.27 -4.90
N ALA A 104 0.21 -10.14 -5.92
CA ALA A 104 -0.02 -9.70 -7.30
C ALA A 104 -1.39 -9.03 -7.46
N VAL A 105 -2.44 -9.58 -6.84
CA VAL A 105 -3.78 -8.97 -6.87
C VAL A 105 -3.79 -7.65 -6.08
N ASN A 106 -3.20 -7.59 -4.89
CA ASN A 106 -3.13 -6.36 -4.11
C ASN A 106 -2.38 -5.25 -4.87
N PHE A 107 -1.30 -5.57 -5.59
CA PHE A 107 -0.56 -4.61 -6.41
C PHE A 107 -1.31 -4.09 -7.65
N THR A 108 -2.56 -4.48 -7.87
CA THR A 108 -3.44 -3.83 -8.86
C THR A 108 -4.06 -2.51 -8.36
N TRP A 109 -3.81 -2.10 -7.11
CA TRP A 109 -4.35 -0.85 -6.56
C TRP A 109 -4.07 0.41 -7.41
N PRO A 110 -2.92 0.57 -8.14
CA PRO A 110 -2.73 1.73 -9.00
C PRO A 110 -3.71 1.78 -10.18
N LEU A 111 -4.18 0.60 -10.63
CA LEU A 111 -5.20 0.51 -11.68
C LEU A 111 -6.55 0.98 -11.16
N VAL A 112 -6.91 0.52 -9.95
CA VAL A 112 -8.14 0.97 -9.26
C VAL A 112 -8.09 2.48 -9.05
N LEU A 113 -6.93 3.03 -8.63
CA LEU A 113 -6.72 4.48 -8.50
C LEU A 113 -6.90 5.21 -9.83
N ALA A 114 -6.40 4.65 -10.94
CA ALA A 114 -6.57 5.24 -12.27
C ALA A 114 -8.04 5.28 -12.69
N VAL A 115 -8.81 4.21 -12.44
CA VAL A 115 -10.25 4.15 -12.69
C VAL A 115 -11.00 5.20 -11.85
N PHE A 116 -10.71 5.29 -10.55
CA PHE A 116 -11.31 6.30 -9.67
C PHE A 116 -10.98 7.72 -10.13
N ALA A 117 -9.75 7.97 -10.55
CA ALA A 117 -9.35 9.29 -11.06
C ALA A 117 -10.13 9.67 -12.35
N MET A 118 -10.35 8.72 -13.25
CA MET A 118 -11.16 8.96 -14.47
C MET A 118 -12.63 9.27 -14.12
N ILE A 119 -13.22 8.52 -13.18
CA ILE A 119 -14.63 8.72 -12.77
C ILE A 119 -14.79 10.07 -12.03
N LEU A 120 -13.93 10.34 -11.04
CA LEU A 120 -14.07 11.52 -10.17
C LEU A 120 -13.71 12.85 -10.88
N LYS A 121 -12.75 12.82 -11.82
CA LYS A 121 -12.27 14.03 -12.50
C LYS A 121 -12.92 14.26 -13.86
N HIS A 122 -13.85 13.40 -14.28
CA HIS A 122 -14.47 13.44 -15.60
C HIS A 122 -13.43 13.57 -16.73
N GLU A 123 -12.24 12.94 -16.56
CA GLU A 123 -11.19 12.97 -17.56
C GLU A 123 -11.69 12.30 -18.86
N LYS A 124 -11.45 12.92 -20.01
CA LYS A 124 -11.80 12.33 -21.31
C LYS A 124 -11.11 10.97 -21.47
N PHE A 125 -11.89 9.97 -21.87
CA PHE A 125 -11.38 8.65 -22.19
C PHE A 125 -10.37 8.72 -23.32
N HIS A 126 -9.14 8.32 -23.06
CA HIS A 126 -8.12 8.16 -24.07
C HIS A 126 -7.96 6.67 -24.38
N VAL A 127 -8.19 6.26 -25.63
CA VAL A 127 -8.18 4.83 -26.03
C VAL A 127 -6.91 4.11 -25.59
N LEU A 128 -5.75 4.75 -25.73
CA LEU A 128 -4.48 4.14 -25.34
C LEU A 128 -4.38 3.94 -23.82
N ARG A 129 -4.94 4.82 -23.00
CA ARG A 129 -5.04 4.62 -21.53
C ARG A 129 -5.93 3.42 -21.20
N LEU A 130 -7.04 3.27 -21.90
CA LEU A 130 -7.93 2.13 -21.77
C LEU A 130 -7.23 0.82 -22.15
N LEU A 131 -6.47 0.80 -23.25
CA LEU A 131 -5.67 -0.36 -23.64
C LEU A 131 -4.64 -0.75 -22.57
N MET A 132 -3.91 0.22 -22.02
CA MET A 132 -2.95 -0.04 -20.94
C MET A 132 -3.64 -0.57 -19.67
N LEU A 133 -4.84 -0.08 -19.37
CA LEU A 133 -5.68 -0.59 -18.28
C LEU A 133 -6.06 -2.06 -18.53
N CYS A 134 -6.53 -2.38 -19.74
CA CYS A 134 -6.86 -3.75 -20.14
C CYS A 134 -5.65 -4.70 -20.04
N VAL A 135 -4.46 -4.25 -20.46
CA VAL A 135 -3.22 -5.04 -20.32
C VAL A 135 -2.95 -5.36 -18.84
N SER A 136 -3.08 -4.38 -17.96
CA SER A 136 -2.83 -4.60 -16.53
C SER A 136 -3.87 -5.51 -15.87
N PHE A 137 -5.16 -5.34 -16.16
CA PHE A 137 -6.19 -6.26 -15.68
C PHE A 137 -6.04 -7.66 -16.28
N GLY A 138 -5.66 -7.76 -17.56
CA GLY A 138 -5.29 -9.03 -18.20
C GLY A 138 -4.15 -9.71 -17.47
N GLY A 139 -3.13 -8.95 -17.04
CA GLY A 139 -2.04 -9.44 -16.21
C GLY A 139 -2.52 -10.02 -14.87
N ALA A 140 -3.43 -9.34 -14.18
CA ALA A 140 -4.02 -9.85 -12.95
C ALA A 140 -4.80 -11.16 -13.18
N LEU A 141 -5.54 -11.26 -14.29
CA LEU A 141 -6.22 -12.50 -14.70
C LEU A 141 -5.22 -13.63 -14.98
N VAL A 142 -4.10 -13.35 -15.67
CA VAL A 142 -3.05 -14.35 -15.93
C VAL A 142 -2.47 -14.90 -14.62
N VAL A 143 -2.24 -14.03 -13.61
CA VAL A 143 -1.81 -14.49 -12.27
C VAL A 143 -2.87 -15.41 -11.66
N VAL A 144 -4.11 -14.97 -11.61
CA VAL A 144 -5.22 -15.72 -10.98
C VAL A 144 -5.46 -17.05 -11.67
N LEU A 145 -5.54 -17.07 -13.02
CA LEU A 145 -5.74 -18.29 -13.78
C LEU A 145 -4.56 -19.27 -13.64
N GLY A 146 -3.34 -18.76 -13.55
CA GLY A 146 -2.16 -19.58 -13.24
C GLY A 146 -2.23 -20.25 -11.87
N GLY A 147 -3.00 -19.71 -10.95
CA GLY A 147 -3.27 -20.31 -9.64
C GLY A 147 -4.09 -21.60 -9.69
N ASN A 148 -4.88 -21.84 -10.74
CA ASN A 148 -5.63 -23.07 -10.90
C ASN A 148 -4.73 -24.32 -11.06
N ALA A 149 -3.45 -24.14 -11.40
CA ALA A 149 -2.45 -25.19 -11.42
C ALA A 149 -1.86 -25.52 -10.03
N VAL A 150 -2.28 -24.84 -8.98
CA VAL A 150 -1.94 -25.18 -7.58
C VAL A 150 -2.85 -26.34 -7.14
N PRO A 151 -2.32 -27.34 -6.41
CA PRO A 151 -3.17 -28.39 -5.84
C PRO A 151 -4.31 -27.78 -5.02
N GLY A 152 -5.56 -28.18 -5.33
CA GLY A 152 -6.77 -27.59 -4.72
C GLY A 152 -7.30 -26.32 -5.38
N GLY A 153 -6.62 -25.78 -6.40
CA GLY A 153 -7.02 -24.56 -7.10
C GLY A 153 -6.75 -23.28 -6.29
N ILE A 154 -7.15 -22.14 -6.86
CA ILE A 154 -7.10 -20.86 -6.18
C ILE A 154 -8.47 -20.49 -5.61
N SER A 155 -8.52 -20.02 -4.38
CA SER A 155 -9.78 -19.59 -3.77
C SER A 155 -10.28 -18.28 -4.41
N LEU A 156 -11.42 -18.36 -5.10
CA LEU A 156 -12.07 -17.17 -5.66
C LEU A 156 -12.42 -16.16 -4.55
N THR A 157 -12.87 -16.65 -3.39
CA THR A 157 -13.14 -15.79 -2.23
C THR A 157 -11.87 -15.03 -1.80
N GLY A 158 -10.71 -15.71 -1.73
CA GLY A 158 -9.43 -15.07 -1.43
C GLY A 158 -9.06 -14.01 -2.45
N VAL A 159 -9.25 -14.27 -3.74
CA VAL A 159 -8.99 -13.29 -4.82
C VAL A 159 -9.91 -12.08 -4.71
N LEU A 160 -11.20 -12.28 -4.47
CA LEU A 160 -12.17 -11.19 -4.31
C LEU A 160 -11.84 -10.34 -3.07
N ILE A 161 -11.46 -10.95 -1.95
CA ILE A 161 -11.01 -10.25 -0.75
C ILE A 161 -9.74 -9.45 -1.06
N ALA A 162 -8.74 -10.05 -1.71
CA ALA A 162 -7.51 -9.36 -2.10
C ALA A 162 -7.79 -8.16 -3.03
N PHE A 163 -8.71 -8.31 -3.98
CA PHE A 163 -9.13 -7.20 -4.84
C PHE A 163 -9.86 -6.10 -4.06
N ALA A 164 -10.75 -6.47 -3.13
CA ALA A 164 -11.45 -5.49 -2.29
C ALA A 164 -10.48 -4.62 -1.49
N THR A 165 -9.32 -5.17 -1.04
CA THR A 165 -8.31 -4.38 -0.33
C THR A 165 -7.82 -3.19 -1.17
N THR A 166 -7.70 -3.34 -2.48
CA THR A 166 -7.23 -2.28 -3.38
C THR A 166 -8.17 -1.09 -3.40
N ILE A 167 -9.48 -1.32 -3.29
CA ILE A 167 -10.51 -0.30 -3.25
C ILE A 167 -10.39 0.52 -1.95
N PHE A 168 -10.32 -0.16 -0.79
CA PHE A 168 -10.18 0.51 0.51
C PHE A 168 -8.87 1.27 0.61
N TRP A 169 -7.78 0.72 0.07
CA TRP A 169 -6.48 1.39 -0.02
C TRP A 169 -6.55 2.67 -0.84
N VAL A 170 -7.19 2.62 -2.01
CA VAL A 170 -7.37 3.80 -2.87
C VAL A 170 -8.22 4.86 -2.19
N ILE A 171 -9.35 4.49 -1.56
CA ILE A 171 -10.21 5.44 -0.83
C ILE A 171 -9.41 6.10 0.31
N TYR A 172 -8.65 5.32 1.09
CA TYR A 172 -7.77 5.84 2.13
C TYR A 172 -6.78 6.87 1.59
N TRP A 173 -6.11 6.58 0.47
CA TRP A 173 -5.16 7.52 -0.16
C TRP A 173 -5.84 8.77 -0.70
N LEU A 174 -7.03 8.67 -1.29
CA LEU A 174 -7.78 9.82 -1.78
C LEU A 174 -8.18 10.76 -0.63
N ILE A 175 -8.53 10.22 0.52
CA ILE A 175 -8.86 11.00 1.73
C ILE A 175 -7.60 11.64 2.30
N THR A 176 -6.57 10.84 2.58
CA THR A 176 -5.36 11.30 3.28
C THR A 176 -4.52 12.27 2.47
N LYS A 177 -4.52 12.15 1.14
CA LYS A 177 -3.87 13.10 0.22
C LYS A 177 -4.38 14.54 0.40
N THR A 178 -5.61 14.72 0.89
CA THR A 178 -6.20 16.05 1.12
C THR A 178 -5.95 16.60 2.52
N VAL A 179 -5.16 15.89 3.34
CA VAL A 179 -4.82 16.27 4.71
C VAL A 179 -3.42 16.89 4.71
N ASP A 180 -3.35 18.18 5.02
CA ASP A 180 -2.08 18.91 5.14
C ASP A 180 -1.70 19.03 6.61
N GLU A 181 -1.17 17.93 7.17
CA GLU A 181 -0.72 17.82 8.55
C GLU A 181 0.68 17.18 8.63
N ASP A 182 1.30 17.20 9.80
CA ASP A 182 2.56 16.49 10.06
C ASP A 182 2.37 14.98 9.77
N PRO A 183 3.30 14.32 9.03
CA PRO A 183 3.18 12.91 8.66
C PRO A 183 2.99 11.97 9.84
N VAL A 184 3.66 12.23 10.96
CA VAL A 184 3.54 11.38 12.17
C VAL A 184 2.15 11.51 12.75
N ILE A 185 1.60 12.73 12.82
CA ILE A 185 0.23 12.97 13.27
C ILE A 185 -0.79 12.32 12.33
N SER A 186 -0.55 12.44 11.02
CA SER A 186 -1.42 11.86 9.98
C SER A 186 -1.47 10.33 10.02
N LEU A 187 -0.46 9.68 10.59
CA LEU A 187 -0.46 8.24 10.86
C LEU A 187 -0.94 7.92 12.28
N TRP A 188 -0.51 8.69 13.28
CA TRP A 188 -0.83 8.41 14.67
C TRP A 188 -2.34 8.44 14.96
N ILE A 189 -3.08 9.44 14.43
CA ILE A 189 -4.53 9.54 14.65
C ILE A 189 -5.28 8.32 14.07
N PRO A 190 -5.10 7.92 12.79
CA PRO A 190 -5.71 6.71 12.25
C PRO A 190 -5.39 5.43 13.05
N PHE A 191 -4.12 5.25 13.45
CA PHE A 191 -3.73 4.07 14.21
C PHE A 191 -4.27 4.07 15.64
N THR A 192 -4.47 5.24 16.25
CA THR A 192 -5.17 5.38 17.54
C THR A 192 -6.64 4.94 17.39
N VAL A 193 -7.33 5.41 16.37
CA VAL A 193 -8.71 4.99 16.07
C VAL A 193 -8.78 3.49 15.82
N GLY A 194 -7.88 2.96 14.99
CA GLY A 194 -7.79 1.53 14.73
C GLY A 194 -7.59 0.73 16.00
N LEU A 195 -6.65 1.14 16.86
CA LEU A 195 -6.40 0.46 18.13
C LEU A 195 -7.65 0.46 19.03
N VAL A 196 -8.35 1.57 19.15
CA VAL A 196 -9.59 1.67 19.95
C VAL A 196 -10.63 0.68 19.42
N ILE A 197 -10.91 0.70 18.11
CA ILE A 197 -11.91 -0.20 17.50
C ILE A 197 -11.50 -1.67 17.70
N LEU A 198 -10.24 -1.99 17.43
CA LEU A 198 -9.74 -3.36 17.54
C LEU A 198 -9.66 -3.84 18.99
N SER A 199 -9.43 -2.96 19.96
CA SER A 199 -9.46 -3.31 21.38
C SER A 199 -10.84 -3.74 21.85
N PHE A 200 -11.91 -3.07 21.37
CA PHE A 200 -13.27 -3.53 21.63
C PHE A 200 -13.58 -4.88 20.97
N ALA A 201 -13.14 -5.06 19.71
CA ALA A 201 -13.32 -6.33 19.02
C ALA A 201 -12.48 -7.46 19.65
N ALA A 202 -11.33 -7.15 20.25
CA ALA A 202 -10.45 -8.13 20.89
C ALA A 202 -11.12 -8.85 22.07
N ILE A 203 -12.07 -8.23 22.74
CA ILE A 203 -12.86 -8.88 23.81
C ILE A 203 -13.52 -10.18 23.30
N PHE A 204 -13.91 -10.21 22.01
CA PHE A 204 -14.64 -11.33 21.40
C PHE A 204 -13.74 -12.25 20.56
N PHE A 205 -12.70 -11.72 19.95
CA PHE A 205 -11.95 -12.42 18.89
C PHE A 205 -10.49 -12.71 19.24
N PHE A 206 -9.94 -12.13 20.30
CA PHE A 206 -8.56 -12.34 20.68
C PHE A 206 -8.41 -13.61 21.53
N ARG A 207 -7.46 -14.49 21.15
CA ARG A 207 -7.17 -15.76 21.83
C ARG A 207 -5.75 -15.74 22.38
N PRO A 208 -5.53 -15.47 23.67
CA PRO A 208 -4.19 -15.35 24.25
C PRO A 208 -3.37 -16.65 24.18
N GLU A 209 -4.01 -17.80 24.01
CA GLU A 209 -3.35 -19.12 23.96
C GLU A 209 -2.46 -19.29 22.71
N SER A 210 -2.69 -18.49 21.67
CA SER A 210 -1.90 -18.50 20.41
C SER A 210 -0.58 -17.71 20.50
N LEU A 211 -0.29 -17.05 21.63
CA LEU A 211 0.81 -16.09 21.76
C LEU A 211 2.16 -16.75 22.05
N SER A 212 2.79 -17.32 21.03
CA SER A 212 4.19 -17.71 21.05
C SER A 212 5.13 -16.51 20.90
N LEU A 213 6.42 -16.67 21.22
CA LEU A 213 7.43 -15.65 20.94
C LEU A 213 7.47 -15.30 19.44
N SER A 214 7.32 -16.30 18.57
CA SER A 214 7.26 -16.09 17.12
C SER A 214 6.07 -15.24 16.70
N ALA A 215 4.90 -15.40 17.35
CA ALA A 215 3.73 -14.57 17.13
C ALA A 215 4.00 -13.11 17.47
N TRP A 216 4.59 -12.84 18.65
CA TRP A 216 4.96 -11.49 19.07
C TRP A 216 5.99 -10.84 18.15
N LEU A 217 7.06 -11.56 17.78
CA LEU A 217 8.12 -11.03 16.91
C LEU A 217 7.62 -10.74 15.52
N SER A 218 6.80 -11.60 14.92
CA SER A 218 6.26 -11.39 13.58
C SER A 218 5.22 -10.25 13.54
N ALA A 219 4.32 -10.16 14.52
CA ALA A 219 3.40 -9.03 14.63
C ALA A 219 4.15 -7.72 14.91
N GLY A 220 5.19 -7.76 15.76
CA GLY A 220 6.07 -6.62 16.01
C GLY A 220 6.78 -6.15 14.74
N TYR A 221 7.29 -7.08 13.93
CA TYR A 221 7.89 -6.75 12.64
C TYR A 221 6.89 -6.01 11.73
N VAL A 222 5.67 -6.54 11.59
CA VAL A 222 4.62 -5.94 10.76
C VAL A 222 4.26 -4.55 11.30
N GLY A 223 4.02 -4.40 12.60
CA GLY A 223 3.64 -3.12 13.19
C GLY A 223 4.73 -2.06 13.09
N LEU A 224 5.98 -2.44 13.39
CA LEU A 224 7.12 -1.53 13.38
C LEU A 224 7.53 -1.14 11.95
N PHE A 225 7.76 -2.13 11.09
CA PHE A 225 8.33 -1.86 9.77
C PHE A 225 7.23 -1.57 8.74
N GLU A 226 6.20 -2.39 8.59
CA GLU A 226 5.17 -2.17 7.58
C GLU A 226 4.28 -0.97 7.93
N MET A 227 3.70 -0.96 9.12
CA MET A 227 2.64 -0.01 9.48
C MET A 227 3.14 1.33 10.02
N SER A 228 4.45 1.48 10.32
CA SER A 228 5.00 2.71 10.92
C SER A 228 6.17 3.27 10.15
N LEU A 229 7.35 2.66 10.28
CA LEU A 229 8.60 3.22 9.77
C LEU A 229 8.63 3.34 8.26
N THR A 230 8.12 2.34 7.54
CA THR A 230 8.11 2.36 6.07
C THR A 230 7.23 3.48 5.53
N PHE A 231 6.05 3.69 6.13
CA PHE A 231 5.19 4.82 5.75
C PHE A 231 5.85 6.17 6.02
N LEU A 232 6.51 6.34 7.16
CA LEU A 232 7.22 7.58 7.47
C LEU A 232 8.40 7.83 6.54
N LEU A 233 9.18 6.80 6.24
CA LEU A 233 10.29 6.88 5.27
C LEU A 233 9.78 7.21 3.87
N TRP A 234 8.69 6.60 3.44
CA TRP A 234 8.05 6.86 2.16
C TRP A 234 7.58 8.31 2.04
N LEU A 235 6.84 8.81 3.03
CA LEU A 235 6.39 10.20 3.06
C LEU A 235 7.57 11.18 3.07
N ASN A 236 8.64 10.86 3.81
CA ASN A 236 9.87 11.66 3.83
C ASN A 236 10.59 11.65 2.46
N ALA A 237 10.67 10.48 1.81
CA ALA A 237 11.23 10.37 0.46
C ALA A 237 10.47 11.23 -0.54
N LEU A 238 9.12 11.17 -0.54
CA LEU A 238 8.28 11.97 -1.43
C LEU A 238 8.40 13.48 -1.19
N ARG A 239 8.66 13.92 0.06
CA ARG A 239 8.82 15.34 0.40
C ARG A 239 10.19 15.90 0.05
N LYS A 240 11.25 15.07 0.09
CA LYS A 240 12.64 15.50 -0.11
C LYS A 240 13.14 15.34 -1.54
N THR A 241 12.44 14.58 -2.37
CA THR A 241 12.88 14.33 -3.74
C THR A 241 12.69 15.54 -4.65
N THR A 242 13.60 15.71 -5.59
CA THR A 242 13.45 16.63 -6.73
C THR A 242 12.55 16.05 -7.83
N SER A 243 12.34 14.72 -7.83
CA SER A 243 11.50 14.02 -8.80
C SER A 243 10.62 12.98 -8.12
N THR A 244 9.40 13.38 -7.76
CA THR A 244 8.39 12.48 -7.18
C THR A 244 8.14 11.26 -8.08
N ALA A 245 8.19 11.43 -9.39
CA ALA A 245 8.01 10.33 -10.34
C ALA A 245 9.13 9.27 -10.21
N LEU A 246 10.39 9.70 -10.01
CA LEU A 246 11.51 8.77 -9.83
C LEU A 246 11.33 7.94 -8.56
N VAL A 247 11.04 8.58 -7.43
CA VAL A 247 10.81 7.90 -6.15
C VAL A 247 9.60 6.97 -6.24
N SER A 248 8.49 7.42 -6.84
CA SER A 248 7.29 6.60 -6.98
C SER A 248 7.50 5.35 -7.84
N ASN A 249 8.44 5.39 -8.78
CA ASN A 249 8.73 4.23 -9.62
C ASN A 249 9.36 3.06 -8.84
N PHE A 250 10.01 3.31 -7.70
CA PHE A 250 10.55 2.24 -6.84
C PHE A 250 9.45 1.27 -6.39
N ILE A 251 8.20 1.75 -6.23
CA ILE A 251 7.10 0.91 -5.76
C ILE A 251 6.77 -0.24 -6.73
N TYR A 252 7.03 -0.04 -8.03
CA TYR A 252 6.75 -1.06 -9.04
C TYR A 252 7.75 -2.22 -9.02
N ALA A 253 8.91 -2.04 -8.39
CA ALA A 253 9.89 -3.10 -8.21
C ALA A 253 9.56 -4.00 -6.98
N VAL A 254 8.71 -3.52 -6.05
CA VAL A 254 8.35 -4.25 -4.83
C VAL A 254 7.84 -5.66 -5.11
N PRO A 255 6.83 -5.90 -5.98
CA PRO A 255 6.31 -7.25 -6.17
C PRO A 255 7.34 -8.22 -6.78
N PHE A 256 8.25 -7.73 -7.62
CA PHE A 256 9.32 -8.57 -8.20
C PHE A 256 10.34 -8.99 -7.16
N LEU A 257 10.83 -8.04 -6.35
CA LEU A 257 11.74 -8.33 -5.24
C LEU A 257 11.09 -9.22 -4.18
N SER A 258 9.80 -9.03 -3.95
CA SER A 258 9.05 -9.84 -3.00
C SER A 258 9.01 -11.32 -3.40
N LEU A 259 8.96 -11.65 -4.70
CA LEU A 259 9.03 -13.03 -5.16
C LEU A 259 10.33 -13.73 -4.73
N ILE A 260 11.43 -12.97 -4.58
CA ILE A 260 12.69 -13.50 -4.06
C ILE A 260 12.49 -13.95 -2.61
N PHE A 261 11.94 -13.08 -1.74
CA PHE A 261 11.65 -13.45 -0.36
C PHE A 261 10.64 -14.60 -0.24
N ILE A 262 9.57 -14.59 -1.06
CA ILE A 262 8.56 -15.64 -1.11
C ILE A 262 9.20 -16.98 -1.49
N ARG A 263 10.07 -16.99 -2.51
CA ARG A 263 10.75 -18.21 -2.97
C ARG A 263 11.68 -18.78 -1.91
N PHE A 264 12.56 -17.95 -1.34
CA PHE A 264 13.63 -18.43 -0.48
C PHE A 264 13.23 -18.59 0.99
N VAL A 265 12.24 -17.85 1.48
CA VAL A 265 11.83 -17.88 2.90
C VAL A 265 10.57 -18.73 3.11
N LEU A 266 9.60 -18.67 2.19
CA LEU A 266 8.36 -19.45 2.29
C LEU A 266 8.44 -20.77 1.52
N ASP A 267 9.48 -20.97 0.71
CA ASP A 267 9.64 -22.11 -0.22
C ASP A 267 8.47 -22.27 -1.21
N GLU A 268 7.78 -21.16 -1.52
CA GLU A 268 6.74 -21.17 -2.56
C GLU A 268 7.39 -21.26 -3.95
N SER A 269 6.97 -22.23 -4.78
CA SER A 269 7.37 -22.28 -6.19
C SER A 269 6.74 -21.13 -6.95
N ILE A 270 7.56 -20.24 -7.50
CA ILE A 270 7.08 -19.09 -8.29
C ILE A 270 6.61 -19.59 -9.65
N ARG A 271 5.35 -19.31 -9.99
CA ARG A 271 4.75 -19.72 -11.25
C ARG A 271 5.18 -18.76 -12.38
N PRO A 272 5.49 -19.28 -13.59
CA PRO A 272 5.76 -18.42 -14.74
C PRO A 272 4.61 -17.43 -15.04
N THR A 273 3.36 -17.86 -14.84
CA THR A 273 2.17 -17.01 -14.96
C THR A 273 2.16 -15.85 -13.99
N THR A 274 2.72 -16.01 -12.78
CA THR A 274 2.89 -14.90 -11.82
C THR A 274 3.85 -13.87 -12.37
N LEU A 275 4.99 -14.26 -12.91
CA LEU A 275 5.96 -13.35 -13.53
C LEU A 275 5.37 -12.63 -14.75
N ILE A 276 4.75 -13.38 -15.68
CA ILE A 276 4.12 -12.81 -16.88
C ILE A 276 3.05 -11.79 -16.47
N GLY A 277 2.17 -12.16 -15.54
CA GLY A 277 1.11 -11.28 -15.08
C GLY A 277 1.64 -10.02 -14.38
N LEU A 278 2.70 -10.14 -13.57
CA LEU A 278 3.34 -8.96 -12.94
C LEU A 278 3.98 -8.03 -13.97
N PHE A 279 4.65 -8.58 -15.01
CA PHE A 279 5.16 -7.74 -16.09
C PHE A 279 4.04 -7.02 -16.85
N MET A 280 2.90 -7.68 -17.10
CA MET A 280 1.73 -7.05 -17.72
C MET A 280 1.15 -5.97 -16.81
N ILE A 281 1.00 -6.21 -15.50
CA ILE A 281 0.50 -5.22 -14.54
C ILE A 281 1.43 -4.00 -14.52
N ALA A 282 2.72 -4.20 -14.31
CA ALA A 282 3.70 -3.12 -14.25
C ALA A 282 3.80 -2.36 -15.59
N GLY A 283 3.86 -3.07 -16.71
CA GLY A 283 3.93 -2.48 -18.04
C GLY A 283 2.71 -1.61 -18.37
N GLY A 284 1.50 -2.10 -18.04
CA GLY A 284 0.28 -1.32 -18.24
C GLY A 284 0.21 -0.08 -17.35
N ILE A 285 0.64 -0.16 -16.06
CA ILE A 285 0.70 0.99 -15.16
C ILE A 285 1.71 2.03 -15.67
N ILE A 286 2.92 1.58 -16.02
CA ILE A 286 3.98 2.46 -16.55
C ILE A 286 3.51 3.11 -17.86
N GLY A 287 2.89 2.35 -18.78
CA GLY A 287 2.34 2.87 -20.01
C GLY A 287 1.30 3.99 -19.79
N GLN A 288 0.40 3.82 -18.81
CA GLN A 288 -0.57 4.88 -18.45
C GLN A 288 0.11 6.17 -17.97
N LEU A 289 1.21 6.07 -17.20
CA LEU A 289 1.95 7.23 -16.70
C LEU A 289 2.60 8.03 -17.86
N PHE A 290 3.16 7.35 -18.86
CA PHE A 290 3.75 8.00 -20.02
C PHE A 290 2.70 8.74 -20.85
N ILE A 291 1.53 8.13 -21.10
CA ILE A 291 0.44 8.73 -21.86
C ILE A 291 -0.08 9.98 -21.14
N HIS A 292 -0.24 9.93 -19.82
CA HIS A 292 -0.69 11.07 -19.03
C HIS A 292 0.27 12.26 -19.13
N LYS A 293 1.58 12.02 -19.04
CA LYS A 293 2.61 13.07 -19.18
C LYS A 293 2.61 13.68 -20.58
N GLY A 294 2.51 12.87 -21.64
CA GLY A 294 2.48 13.35 -23.02
C GLY A 294 1.29 14.28 -23.28
N HIS A 295 0.11 13.93 -22.77
CA HIS A 295 -1.09 14.77 -22.92
C HIS A 295 -0.98 16.12 -22.19
N LEU A 296 -0.41 16.16 -21.00
CA LEU A 296 -0.17 17.41 -20.24
C LEU A 296 0.83 18.32 -20.95
N THR A 297 1.84 17.76 -21.60
CA THR A 297 2.84 18.53 -22.38
C THR A 297 2.19 19.16 -23.61
N GLN A 298 1.35 18.44 -24.33
CA GLN A 298 0.61 18.98 -25.48
C GLN A 298 -0.36 20.11 -25.11
N LEU A 299 -1.07 19.98 -23.98
CA LEU A 299 -1.96 21.05 -23.50
C LEU A 299 -1.19 22.32 -23.11
N ARG A 300 0.00 22.19 -22.52
CA ARG A 300 0.86 23.35 -22.19
C ARG A 300 1.41 24.03 -23.45
N GLN A 301 1.78 23.30 -24.48
CA GLN A 301 2.25 23.86 -25.74
C GLN A 301 1.12 24.52 -26.56
N GLY A 302 -0.08 23.94 -26.54
CA GLY A 302 -1.26 24.50 -27.20
C GLY A 302 -1.78 25.79 -26.55
N SER A 303 -1.62 25.96 -25.23
CA SER A 303 -2.01 27.20 -24.53
C SER A 303 -0.98 28.32 -24.68
N GLY A 304 0.31 27.99 -24.84
CA GLY A 304 1.38 28.97 -25.07
C GLY A 304 1.39 29.58 -26.48
N GLY A 305 0.86 28.86 -27.45
CA GLY A 305 0.74 29.35 -28.85
C GLY A 305 -0.37 30.38 -29.03
N LYS A 306 -1.44 30.35 -28.21
CA LYS A 306 -2.54 31.32 -28.28
C LYS A 306 -2.25 32.66 -27.58
N ALA A 307 -1.26 32.72 -26.71
CA ALA A 307 -0.88 33.95 -26.00
C ALA A 307 0.12 34.85 -26.79
N LYS A 308 0.64 34.41 -27.95
CA LYS A 308 1.60 35.17 -28.76
C LYS A 308 0.96 35.86 -30.00
N ASN A 309 -0.33 35.69 -30.23
CA ASN A 309 -1.04 36.25 -31.38
C ASN A 309 -2.19 37.22 -31.03
N ASN A 310 -2.09 37.90 -29.87
CA ASN A 310 -2.94 39.07 -29.53
C ASN A 310 -2.08 40.28 -29.15
#